data_cbba525eff258d6c7727c8b2145674af
#
_entry.id   cbba525eff258d6c7727c8b2145674af
#
_cell.length_a   1.000
_cell.length_b   1.000
_cell.length_c   1.000
_cell.angle_alpha   90.00
_cell.angle_beta   90.00
_cell.angle_gamma   90.00
#
_symmetry.space_group_name_H-M   'P 1'
#
loop_
_entity.id
_entity.type
_entity.pdbx_description
1 polymer ?
#
loop_
_entity_poly.entity_id
_entity_poly.type
_entity_poly.pdbx_seq_one_letter_code
_entity_poly.pdbx_strand_id
1 'polypeptide(L)'
;MNSRQKLSKTVEIHHVFIVQPSLHHPEIMTRVLCWLVGTLLLTSPYCYSYHNYHWQAGFPTPVQGKGAELVTQQTQFLLQQRDHLQKRITQSQPMIRWVEQQVRARKLPAMLAFLPLIESSYRLDVVSAAGAAGPWQLMPATAARFSIPMMSGFDGRYSLPLATDAALAYLSWLYQFFGQDWLLALAAYNAGEGRVLKSVLDAGTRNVWELSLPTETRLYVARFIALSQLLARAEQYQFVLPSWQEGENLQVIRQPNSCSLLDWAMAKGVAMNEASRWNPAWQLPNALGVTNCPIVYSRGTSPTPVTKKGQILLQKAISLESLHDPLLLHAARGLDMSRGAIRLESLPDPLGLGTKRPLLTP
;
A
#
# COMPACT_ATOMS: atom_id res chain seq x y z
N MET A 1 45.27 -44.87 -68.96
CA MET A 1 46.23 -43.73 -69.26
C MET A 1 45.74 -42.54 -68.43
N ASN A 2 46.58 -42.14 -67.47
CA ASN A 2 46.81 -40.84 -66.84
C ASN A 2 45.60 -40.04 -66.36
N SER A 3 45.41 -39.99 -65.09
CA SER A 3 46.17 -39.30 -63.97
C SER A 3 45.75 -37.81 -63.86
N ARG A 4 45.20 -37.46 -62.83
CA ARG A 4 45.72 -36.55 -61.79
C ARG A 4 44.63 -36.22 -60.74
N GLN A 5 44.82 -36.74 -59.58
CA GLN A 5 44.15 -36.25 -58.36
C GLN A 5 44.67 -34.85 -58.08
N LYS A 6 43.76 -33.91 -57.81
CA LYS A 6 44.05 -32.69 -57.09
C LYS A 6 43.22 -32.66 -55.83
N LEU A 7 43.88 -32.85 -54.68
CA LEU A 7 43.34 -32.57 -53.37
C LEU A 7 43.00 -31.07 -53.27
N SER A 8 41.76 -30.75 -53.00
CA SER A 8 41.36 -29.46 -52.52
C SER A 8 40.93 -29.64 -51.05
N LYS A 9 41.71 -29.06 -50.13
CA LYS A 9 41.37 -28.93 -48.72
C LYS A 9 40.24 -27.91 -48.58
N THR A 10 39.08 -28.41 -48.24
CA THR A 10 37.96 -27.55 -47.87
C THR A 10 38.17 -27.12 -46.40
N VAL A 11 38.37 -25.82 -46.20
CA VAL A 11 38.39 -25.21 -44.89
C VAL A 11 36.93 -25.04 -44.45
N GLU A 12 36.50 -25.80 -43.49
CA GLU A 12 35.20 -25.56 -42.82
C GLU A 12 35.28 -24.30 -41.98
N ILE A 13 34.57 -23.27 -42.44
CA ILE A 13 34.31 -22.07 -41.65
C ILE A 13 33.14 -22.38 -40.74
N HIS A 14 33.43 -22.60 -39.47
CA HIS A 14 32.39 -22.64 -38.44
C HIS A 14 31.69 -21.28 -38.39
N HIS A 15 30.45 -21.22 -38.87
CA HIS A 15 29.58 -20.11 -38.62
C HIS A 15 29.29 -20.03 -37.11
N VAL A 16 29.94 -19.08 -36.44
CA VAL A 16 29.56 -18.62 -35.12
C VAL A 16 28.23 -17.93 -35.28
N PHE A 17 27.15 -18.54 -34.88
CA PHE A 17 25.85 -17.88 -34.71
C PHE A 17 25.99 -16.83 -33.58
N ILE A 18 26.21 -15.59 -33.96
CA ILE A 18 26.03 -14.44 -33.06
C ILE A 18 24.51 -14.30 -32.90
N VAL A 19 23.99 -14.83 -31.81
CA VAL A 19 22.64 -14.52 -31.36
C VAL A 19 22.62 -13.03 -31.02
N GLN A 20 22.08 -12.22 -31.88
CA GLN A 20 21.75 -10.83 -31.56
C GLN A 20 20.64 -10.85 -30.49
N PRO A 21 20.86 -10.30 -29.29
CA PRO A 21 19.76 -10.12 -28.36
C PRO A 21 18.84 -9.05 -28.95
N SER A 22 17.56 -9.38 -29.02
CA SER A 22 16.51 -8.45 -29.44
C SER A 22 16.42 -7.28 -28.45
N LEU A 23 17.06 -6.17 -28.82
CA LEU A 23 17.15 -4.91 -28.04
C LEU A 23 15.84 -4.11 -28.14
N HIS A 24 14.73 -4.68 -27.66
CA HIS A 24 13.46 -3.94 -27.59
C HIS A 24 12.93 -3.82 -26.16
N HIS A 25 13.78 -3.97 -25.14
CA HIS A 25 13.43 -3.60 -23.78
C HIS A 25 14.31 -2.43 -23.32
N PRO A 26 13.78 -1.21 -23.22
CA PRO A 26 14.52 -0.03 -22.77
C PRO A 26 15.12 -0.18 -21.37
N GLU A 27 14.56 -1.06 -20.54
CA GLU A 27 15.06 -1.35 -19.18
C GLU A 27 16.43 -2.04 -19.17
N ILE A 28 16.73 -2.89 -20.17
CA ILE A 28 18.00 -3.63 -20.22
C ILE A 28 19.12 -2.69 -20.68
N MET A 29 18.85 -1.83 -21.65
CA MET A 29 19.82 -0.85 -22.14
C MET A 29 20.21 0.14 -21.04
N THR A 30 19.26 0.62 -20.27
CA THR A 30 19.52 1.57 -19.18
C THR A 30 20.33 0.95 -18.05
N ARG A 31 20.09 -0.32 -17.71
CA ARG A 31 20.87 -1.05 -16.71
C ARG A 31 22.30 -1.33 -17.15
N VAL A 32 22.51 -1.71 -18.40
CA VAL A 32 23.85 -1.95 -18.97
C VAL A 32 24.63 -0.63 -19.10
N LEU A 33 23.98 0.47 -19.51
CA LEU A 33 24.62 1.78 -19.58
C LEU A 33 24.97 2.33 -18.19
N CYS A 34 24.12 2.14 -17.19
CA CYS A 34 24.44 2.48 -15.80
C CYS A 34 25.60 1.63 -15.23
N TRP A 35 25.78 0.38 -15.67
CA TRP A 35 26.89 -0.48 -15.25
C TRP A 35 28.23 -0.11 -15.91
N LEU A 36 28.21 0.29 -17.17
CA LEU A 36 29.43 0.66 -17.90
C LEU A 36 29.92 2.09 -17.60
N VAL A 37 29.03 2.98 -17.13
CA VAL A 37 29.37 4.36 -16.72
C VAL A 37 29.53 4.48 -15.20
N GLY A 38 29.30 3.40 -14.47
CA GLY A 38 29.17 3.34 -13.01
C GLY A 38 30.43 3.57 -12.17
N THR A 39 31.58 3.93 -12.76
CA THR A 39 32.77 4.31 -11.98
C THR A 39 33.03 5.81 -11.92
N LEU A 40 32.26 6.67 -12.60
CA LEU A 40 32.49 8.11 -12.59
C LEU A 40 31.26 8.98 -12.25
N LEU A 41 30.06 8.43 -12.08
CA LEU A 41 28.84 9.24 -11.83
C LEU A 41 27.94 8.59 -10.77
N LEU A 42 28.42 8.49 -9.53
CA LEU A 42 27.61 8.12 -8.36
C LEU A 42 26.54 9.17 -7.98
N THR A 43 26.38 10.24 -8.77
CA THR A 43 25.39 11.29 -8.58
C THR A 43 24.71 11.71 -9.89
N SER A 44 24.44 10.75 -10.79
CA SER A 44 23.76 11.10 -12.04
C SER A 44 22.30 11.47 -11.76
N PRO A 45 21.86 12.70 -12.07
CA PRO A 45 20.46 13.11 -11.96
C PRO A 45 19.53 12.26 -12.84
N TYR A 46 20.07 11.55 -13.83
CA TYR A 46 19.31 10.66 -14.71
C TYR A 46 18.77 9.41 -14.01
N CYS A 47 19.50 8.80 -13.04
CA CYS A 47 18.97 7.68 -12.28
C CYS A 47 17.87 8.11 -11.32
N TYR A 48 17.97 9.31 -10.77
CA TYR A 48 16.96 9.87 -9.84
C TYR A 48 15.68 10.29 -10.60
N SER A 49 15.86 10.85 -11.81
CA SER A 49 14.76 11.25 -12.69
C SER A 49 13.93 10.08 -13.20
N TYR A 50 14.56 8.91 -13.43
CA TYR A 50 13.85 7.70 -13.87
C TYR A 50 12.87 7.14 -12.82
N HIS A 51 13.22 7.23 -11.52
CA HIS A 51 12.32 6.83 -10.45
C HIS A 51 11.09 7.75 -10.33
N ASN A 52 11.26 9.05 -10.57
CA ASN A 52 10.17 10.01 -10.51
C ASN A 52 9.19 9.88 -11.69
N TYR A 53 9.67 9.45 -12.87
CA TYR A 53 8.82 9.28 -14.05
C TYR A 53 7.80 8.15 -13.90
N HIS A 54 8.12 7.11 -13.14
CA HIS A 54 7.21 5.99 -12.89
C HIS A 54 5.94 6.36 -12.12
N TRP A 55 5.98 7.37 -11.27
CA TRP A 55 4.84 7.77 -10.46
C TRP A 55 3.72 8.44 -11.26
N GLN A 56 3.99 8.96 -12.45
CA GLN A 56 2.99 9.60 -13.31
C GLN A 56 2.29 8.64 -14.28
N ALA A 57 2.84 7.47 -14.52
CA ALA A 57 2.30 6.55 -15.49
C ALA A 57 0.91 6.06 -15.11
N GLY A 58 -0.08 6.36 -15.93
CA GLY A 58 -1.45 5.87 -15.80
C GLY A 58 -2.47 6.85 -15.24
N PHE A 59 -2.08 8.07 -14.80
CA PHE A 59 -3.04 9.10 -14.39
C PHE A 59 -3.16 10.20 -15.44
N PRO A 60 -4.39 10.63 -15.77
CA PRO A 60 -4.59 11.71 -16.73
C PRO A 60 -4.05 13.03 -16.17
N THR A 61 -3.14 13.64 -16.90
CA THR A 61 -2.66 15.01 -16.70
C THR A 61 -2.51 15.66 -18.09
N PRO A 62 -2.86 16.92 -18.28
CA PRO A 62 -3.35 17.91 -17.32
C PRO A 62 -4.88 17.87 -17.14
N VAL A 63 -5.36 18.29 -15.96
CA VAL A 63 -6.78 18.56 -15.69
C VAL A 63 -7.11 19.98 -16.15
N GLN A 64 -8.24 20.17 -16.84
CA GLN A 64 -8.68 21.48 -17.36
C GLN A 64 -9.95 21.99 -16.65
N GLY A 65 -10.26 23.27 -16.81
CA GLY A 65 -11.47 23.92 -16.30
C GLY A 65 -11.58 23.82 -14.76
N LYS A 66 -12.79 23.63 -14.26
CA LYS A 66 -13.11 23.55 -12.82
C LYS A 66 -12.25 22.53 -12.06
N GLY A 67 -11.87 21.46 -12.71
CA GLY A 67 -10.99 20.47 -12.12
C GLY A 67 -9.59 21.01 -11.85
N ALA A 68 -9.03 21.82 -12.74
CA ALA A 68 -7.71 22.44 -12.57
C ALA A 68 -7.68 23.39 -11.36
N GLU A 69 -8.75 24.15 -11.14
CA GLU A 69 -8.88 25.05 -9.99
C GLU A 69 -8.85 24.24 -8.68
N LEU A 70 -9.64 23.18 -8.59
CA LEU A 70 -9.67 22.30 -7.42
C LEU A 70 -8.32 21.61 -7.17
N VAL A 71 -7.66 21.13 -8.23
CA VAL A 71 -6.32 20.53 -8.11
C VAL A 71 -5.31 21.57 -7.64
N THR A 72 -5.36 22.80 -8.16
CA THR A 72 -4.49 23.90 -7.70
C THR A 72 -4.71 24.22 -6.24
N GLN A 73 -5.99 24.32 -5.82
CA GLN A 73 -6.35 24.54 -4.42
C GLN A 73 -5.80 23.42 -3.52
N GLN A 74 -5.98 22.17 -3.91
CA GLN A 74 -5.47 21.02 -3.14
C GLN A 74 -3.94 20.96 -3.16
N THR A 75 -3.29 21.38 -4.24
CA THR A 75 -1.82 21.48 -4.30
C THR A 75 -1.30 22.48 -3.28
N GLN A 76 -1.88 23.69 -3.24
CA GLN A 76 -1.51 24.72 -2.27
C GLN A 76 -1.73 24.24 -0.83
N PHE A 77 -2.87 23.60 -0.59
CA PHE A 77 -3.18 23.03 0.70
C PHE A 77 -2.16 21.97 1.15
N LEU A 78 -1.78 21.01 0.27
CA LEU A 78 -0.77 20.01 0.58
C LEU A 78 0.62 20.62 0.80
N LEU A 79 0.96 21.68 0.08
CA LEU A 79 2.22 22.41 0.27
C LEU A 79 2.26 23.16 1.60
N GLN A 80 1.14 23.72 2.07
CA GLN A 80 1.04 24.30 3.41
C GLN A 80 1.27 23.25 4.51
N GLN A 81 0.96 21.99 4.24
CA GLN A 81 1.16 20.86 5.14
C GLN A 81 2.40 20.02 4.78
N ARG A 82 3.34 20.58 3.99
CA ARG A 82 4.47 19.84 3.40
C ARG A 82 5.25 19.04 4.44
N ASP A 83 5.63 19.64 5.54
CA ASP A 83 6.47 19.00 6.57
C ASP A 83 5.73 17.85 7.27
N HIS A 84 4.43 18.04 7.50
CA HIS A 84 3.58 16.98 8.03
C HIS A 84 3.46 15.80 7.02
N LEU A 85 3.22 16.11 5.75
CA LEU A 85 3.13 15.11 4.68
C LEU A 85 4.46 14.37 4.51
N GLN A 86 5.59 15.09 4.50
CA GLN A 86 6.93 14.50 4.46
C GLN A 86 7.18 13.54 5.65
N LYS A 87 6.83 13.98 6.86
CA LYS A 87 6.94 13.15 8.06
C LYS A 87 6.13 11.84 7.88
N ARG A 88 4.91 11.93 7.34
CA ARG A 88 4.07 10.75 7.08
C ARG A 88 4.66 9.82 6.03
N ILE A 89 5.16 10.36 4.92
CA ILE A 89 5.86 9.59 3.89
C ILE A 89 7.04 8.84 4.52
N THR A 90 7.88 9.53 5.29
CA THR A 90 9.05 8.92 5.93
C THR A 90 8.67 7.81 6.92
N GLN A 91 7.68 8.06 7.78
CA GLN A 91 7.21 7.06 8.76
C GLN A 91 6.57 5.84 8.11
N SER A 92 5.95 6.02 6.96
CA SER A 92 5.24 4.96 6.24
C SER A 92 6.08 4.31 5.13
N GLN A 93 7.34 4.71 5.00
CA GLN A 93 8.23 4.27 3.92
C GLN A 93 8.25 2.75 3.71
N PRO A 94 8.38 1.89 4.73
CA PRO A 94 8.38 0.44 4.53
C PRO A 94 7.04 -0.07 3.96
N MET A 95 5.91 0.51 4.41
CA MET A 95 4.57 0.16 3.92
C MET A 95 4.36 0.64 2.49
N ILE A 96 4.74 1.89 2.18
CA ILE A 96 4.62 2.46 0.82
C ILE A 96 5.40 1.60 -0.18
N ARG A 97 6.63 1.21 0.14
CA ARG A 97 7.46 0.33 -0.70
C ARG A 97 6.79 -1.03 -0.94
N TRP A 98 6.29 -1.64 0.13
CA TRP A 98 5.62 -2.93 0.02
C TRP A 98 4.34 -2.83 -0.83
N VAL A 99 3.50 -1.82 -0.60
CA VAL A 99 2.27 -1.59 -1.38
C VAL A 99 2.59 -1.30 -2.84
N GLU A 100 3.63 -0.52 -3.13
CA GLU A 100 4.06 -0.23 -4.49
C GLU A 100 4.46 -1.51 -5.24
N GLN A 101 5.16 -2.44 -4.59
CA GLN A 101 5.45 -3.75 -5.19
C GLN A 101 4.15 -4.50 -5.55
N GLN A 102 3.11 -4.43 -4.70
CA GLN A 102 1.81 -5.05 -4.98
C GLN A 102 1.09 -4.36 -6.15
N VAL A 103 1.16 -3.04 -6.23
CA VAL A 103 0.62 -2.23 -7.32
C VAL A 103 1.29 -2.59 -8.65
N ARG A 104 2.62 -2.64 -8.66
CA ARG A 104 3.41 -3.03 -9.85
C ARG A 104 3.13 -4.45 -10.31
N ALA A 105 3.06 -5.39 -9.38
CA ALA A 105 2.78 -6.79 -9.70
C ALA A 105 1.43 -6.96 -10.44
N ARG A 106 0.49 -6.04 -10.20
CA ARG A 106 -0.83 -5.98 -10.84
C ARG A 106 -0.88 -5.07 -12.07
N LYS A 107 0.25 -4.48 -12.48
CA LYS A 107 0.36 -3.52 -13.59
C LYS A 107 -0.58 -2.31 -13.41
N LEU A 108 -0.80 -1.89 -12.19
CA LEU A 108 -1.61 -0.72 -11.85
C LEU A 108 -0.74 0.54 -11.78
N PRO A 109 -1.33 1.74 -11.89
CA PRO A 109 -0.61 2.99 -11.76
C PRO A 109 0.12 3.09 -10.42
N ALA A 110 1.42 3.34 -10.45
CA ALA A 110 2.29 3.34 -9.26
C ALA A 110 1.79 4.30 -8.17
N MET A 111 1.19 5.43 -8.55
CA MET A 111 0.65 6.42 -7.63
C MET A 111 -0.44 5.89 -6.68
N LEU A 112 -1.09 4.76 -7.02
CA LEU A 112 -2.03 4.11 -6.11
C LEU A 112 -1.37 3.68 -4.80
N ALA A 113 -0.04 3.50 -4.78
CA ALA A 113 0.69 3.25 -3.54
C ALA A 113 0.61 4.42 -2.53
N PHE A 114 0.27 5.62 -2.97
CA PHE A 114 0.09 6.76 -2.08
C PHE A 114 -1.37 7.03 -1.70
N LEU A 115 -2.33 6.24 -2.19
CA LEU A 115 -3.73 6.41 -1.82
C LEU A 115 -3.96 6.24 -0.31
N PRO A 116 -3.33 5.27 0.40
CA PRO A 116 -3.44 5.17 1.85
C PRO A 116 -2.93 6.38 2.64
N LEU A 117 -2.10 7.26 2.05
CA LEU A 117 -1.75 8.53 2.70
C LEU A 117 -2.98 9.44 2.83
N ILE A 118 -3.86 9.44 1.83
CA ILE A 118 -5.09 10.23 1.82
C ILE A 118 -6.15 9.57 2.71
N GLU A 119 -6.23 8.24 2.69
CA GLU A 119 -7.23 7.48 3.43
C GLU A 119 -7.00 7.48 4.94
N SER A 120 -5.78 7.21 5.37
CA SER A 120 -5.48 6.99 6.79
C SER A 120 -4.11 7.52 7.23
N SER A 121 -3.35 8.18 6.33
CA SER A 121 -1.91 8.42 6.52
C SER A 121 -1.12 7.14 6.82
N TYR A 122 -1.50 6.05 6.18
CA TYR A 122 -0.96 4.71 6.39
C TYR A 122 -1.12 4.18 7.83
N ARG A 123 -2.06 4.71 8.59
CA ARG A 123 -2.37 4.16 9.92
C ARG A 123 -3.14 2.86 9.75
N LEU A 124 -2.61 1.81 10.36
CA LEU A 124 -3.20 0.47 10.25
C LEU A 124 -4.43 0.28 11.13
N ASP A 125 -4.53 1.02 12.23
CA ASP A 125 -5.44 0.80 13.37
C ASP A 125 -6.61 1.79 13.45
N VAL A 126 -6.90 2.54 12.39
CA VAL A 126 -7.94 3.57 12.40
C VAL A 126 -9.28 3.07 11.84
N VAL A 127 -10.34 3.62 12.38
CA VAL A 127 -11.71 3.47 11.89
C VAL A 127 -12.40 4.82 11.79
N SER A 128 -13.10 5.07 10.69
CA SER A 128 -13.91 6.29 10.52
C SER A 128 -15.25 6.18 11.27
N ALA A 129 -15.91 7.32 11.47
CA ALA A 129 -17.27 7.35 12.03
C ALA A 129 -18.26 6.52 11.21
N ALA A 130 -18.07 6.44 9.88
CA ALA A 130 -18.88 5.63 8.99
C ALA A 130 -18.51 4.12 9.02
N GLY A 131 -17.49 3.71 9.80
CA GLY A 131 -17.07 2.32 9.91
C GLY A 131 -16.06 1.85 8.85
N ALA A 132 -15.52 2.76 8.03
CA ALA A 132 -14.38 2.44 7.16
C ALA A 132 -13.13 2.21 8.00
N ALA A 133 -12.34 1.16 7.72
CA ALA A 133 -11.26 0.74 8.61
C ALA A 133 -9.93 0.46 7.88
N GLY A 134 -8.84 0.59 8.64
CA GLY A 134 -7.48 0.24 8.25
C GLY A 134 -6.83 1.21 7.27
N PRO A 135 -5.67 0.84 6.71
CA PRO A 135 -4.87 1.72 5.88
C PRO A 135 -5.59 2.20 4.61
N TRP A 136 -6.48 1.38 4.06
CA TRP A 136 -7.25 1.63 2.85
C TRP A 136 -8.67 2.12 3.10
N GLN A 137 -9.07 2.31 4.36
CA GLN A 137 -10.41 2.75 4.77
C GLN A 137 -11.54 1.96 4.08
N LEU A 138 -11.44 0.63 4.11
CA LEU A 138 -12.45 -0.25 3.51
C LEU A 138 -13.70 -0.31 4.37
N MET A 139 -14.86 -0.11 3.74
CA MET A 139 -16.16 -0.34 4.37
C MET A 139 -16.39 -1.84 4.59
N PRO A 140 -17.17 -2.25 5.63
CA PRO A 140 -17.44 -3.66 5.88
C PRO A 140 -18.03 -4.41 4.68
N ALA A 141 -18.96 -3.78 3.95
CA ALA A 141 -19.55 -4.38 2.76
C ALA A 141 -18.51 -4.61 1.64
N THR A 142 -17.62 -3.65 1.43
CA THR A 142 -16.52 -3.78 0.46
C THR A 142 -15.55 -4.89 0.90
N ALA A 143 -15.20 -4.93 2.18
CA ALA A 143 -14.35 -5.97 2.73
C ALA A 143 -14.95 -7.37 2.53
N ALA A 144 -16.23 -7.55 2.82
CA ALA A 144 -16.95 -8.81 2.60
C ALA A 144 -16.97 -9.20 1.11
N ARG A 145 -17.23 -8.27 0.21
CA ARG A 145 -17.24 -8.48 -1.24
C ARG A 145 -15.90 -9.01 -1.76
N PHE A 146 -14.79 -8.57 -1.18
CA PHE A 146 -13.43 -8.99 -1.55
C PHE A 146 -12.85 -10.02 -0.57
N SER A 147 -13.71 -10.75 0.14
CA SER A 147 -13.36 -11.89 1.00
C SER A 147 -12.33 -11.57 2.09
N ILE A 148 -12.33 -10.34 2.61
CA ILE A 148 -11.56 -10.02 3.80
C ILE A 148 -12.23 -10.66 5.02
N PRO A 149 -11.55 -11.52 5.77
CA PRO A 149 -12.13 -12.12 6.97
C PRO A 149 -12.32 -11.04 8.07
N MET A 150 -13.54 -10.98 8.58
CA MET A 150 -13.93 -10.15 9.73
C MET A 150 -14.67 -11.08 10.70
N MET A 151 -14.05 -11.38 11.84
CA MET A 151 -14.60 -12.29 12.84
C MET A 151 -14.15 -11.89 14.25
N SER A 152 -14.68 -12.53 15.26
CA SER A 152 -14.29 -12.25 16.65
C SER A 152 -12.78 -12.37 16.82
N GLY A 153 -12.17 -11.31 17.30
CA GLY A 153 -10.71 -11.24 17.53
C GLY A 153 -9.84 -11.00 16.30
N PHE A 154 -10.43 -10.90 15.08
CA PHE A 154 -9.68 -10.60 13.87
C PHE A 154 -10.50 -9.78 12.87
N ASP A 155 -9.97 -8.64 12.47
CA ASP A 155 -10.52 -7.83 11.38
C ASP A 155 -9.45 -7.58 10.32
N GLY A 156 -9.56 -8.27 9.19
CA GLY A 156 -8.59 -8.22 8.10
C GLY A 156 -8.48 -6.86 7.42
N ARG A 157 -9.39 -5.91 7.64
CA ARG A 157 -9.29 -4.53 7.15
C ARG A 157 -8.11 -3.78 7.73
N TYR A 158 -7.68 -4.15 8.95
CA TYR A 158 -6.47 -3.63 9.59
C TYR A 158 -5.19 -4.35 9.16
N SER A 159 -5.29 -5.44 8.40
CA SER A 159 -4.14 -6.14 7.84
C SER A 159 -3.65 -5.45 6.57
N LEU A 160 -2.43 -4.90 6.59
CA LEU A 160 -1.86 -4.27 5.40
C LEU A 160 -1.94 -5.18 4.16
N PRO A 161 -1.56 -6.48 4.21
CA PRO A 161 -1.64 -7.34 3.03
C PRO A 161 -3.08 -7.59 2.56
N LEU A 162 -3.99 -8.00 3.46
CA LEU A 162 -5.37 -8.31 3.08
C LEU A 162 -6.11 -7.08 2.55
N ALA A 163 -5.96 -5.95 3.26
CA ALA A 163 -6.59 -4.70 2.83
C ALA A 163 -6.02 -4.20 1.50
N THR A 164 -4.70 -4.38 1.26
CA THR A 164 -4.09 -4.00 -0.02
C THR A 164 -4.59 -4.88 -1.16
N ASP A 165 -4.65 -6.21 -0.97
CA ASP A 165 -5.17 -7.13 -1.98
C ASP A 165 -6.60 -6.76 -2.38
N ALA A 166 -7.47 -6.52 -1.39
CA ALA A 166 -8.86 -6.13 -1.62
C ALA A 166 -9.01 -4.75 -2.26
N ALA A 167 -8.28 -3.75 -1.77
CA ALA A 167 -8.36 -2.38 -2.29
C ALA A 167 -7.89 -2.30 -3.75
N LEU A 168 -6.79 -2.97 -4.09
CA LEU A 168 -6.29 -3.00 -5.46
C LEU A 168 -7.21 -3.79 -6.39
N ALA A 169 -7.82 -4.88 -5.90
CA ALA A 169 -8.84 -5.61 -6.67
C ALA A 169 -10.08 -4.74 -6.89
N TYR A 170 -10.55 -4.01 -5.87
CA TYR A 170 -11.69 -3.10 -5.99
C TYR A 170 -11.39 -1.94 -6.95
N LEU A 171 -10.25 -1.29 -6.83
CA LEU A 171 -9.82 -0.22 -7.74
C LEU A 171 -9.70 -0.72 -9.18
N SER A 172 -9.16 -1.92 -9.40
CA SER A 172 -9.09 -2.54 -10.73
C SER A 172 -10.49 -2.79 -11.30
N TRP A 173 -11.40 -3.31 -10.47
CA TRP A 173 -12.78 -3.54 -10.86
C TRP A 173 -13.50 -2.22 -11.18
N LEU A 174 -13.36 -1.18 -10.35
CA LEU A 174 -13.91 0.15 -10.60
C LEU A 174 -13.39 0.76 -11.90
N TYR A 175 -12.10 0.64 -12.16
CA TYR A 175 -11.49 1.09 -13.40
C TYR A 175 -12.14 0.45 -14.64
N GLN A 176 -12.31 -0.88 -14.62
CA GLN A 176 -13.00 -1.58 -15.71
C GLN A 176 -14.48 -1.21 -15.78
N PHE A 177 -15.17 -1.15 -14.64
CA PHE A 177 -16.58 -0.81 -14.54
C PHE A 177 -16.88 0.58 -15.14
N PHE A 178 -16.01 1.53 -14.91
CA PHE A 178 -16.11 2.88 -15.49
C PHE A 178 -15.37 3.02 -16.83
N GLY A 179 -15.20 1.94 -17.60
CA GLY A 179 -14.63 1.98 -18.95
C GLY A 179 -13.23 2.58 -19.00
N GLN A 180 -12.38 2.12 -18.12
CA GLN A 180 -10.97 2.50 -18.00
C GLN A 180 -10.72 3.97 -17.62
N ASP A 181 -11.61 4.54 -16.82
CA ASP A 181 -11.52 5.91 -16.32
C ASP A 181 -11.09 5.92 -14.85
N TRP A 182 -9.84 6.33 -14.58
CA TRP A 182 -9.32 6.40 -13.23
C TRP A 182 -9.95 7.49 -12.38
N LEU A 183 -10.42 8.62 -12.98
CA LEU A 183 -11.03 9.69 -12.20
C LEU A 183 -12.39 9.25 -11.67
N LEU A 184 -13.18 8.57 -12.51
CA LEU A 184 -14.45 7.97 -12.09
C LEU A 184 -14.21 6.81 -11.11
N ALA A 185 -13.17 6.00 -11.30
CA ALA A 185 -12.81 4.92 -10.37
C ALA A 185 -12.45 5.46 -8.98
N LEU A 186 -11.64 6.53 -8.89
CA LEU A 186 -11.28 7.18 -7.64
C LEU A 186 -12.50 7.85 -6.98
N ALA A 187 -13.35 8.51 -7.75
CA ALA A 187 -14.61 9.07 -7.24
C ALA A 187 -15.50 7.97 -6.66
N ALA A 188 -15.59 6.82 -7.33
CA ALA A 188 -16.40 5.69 -6.89
C ALA A 188 -15.79 4.96 -5.68
N TYR A 189 -14.47 4.89 -5.58
CA TYR A 189 -13.80 4.37 -4.39
C TYR A 189 -14.19 5.16 -3.13
N ASN A 190 -14.28 6.48 -3.25
CA ASN A 190 -14.66 7.37 -2.15
C ASN A 190 -16.18 7.41 -1.90
N ALA A 191 -17.02 7.55 -2.96
CA ALA A 191 -18.44 7.81 -2.84
C ALA A 191 -19.34 6.58 -3.05
N GLY A 192 -18.78 5.47 -3.49
CA GLY A 192 -19.50 4.28 -3.94
C GLY A 192 -19.86 4.33 -5.43
N GLU A 193 -19.74 3.18 -6.09
CA GLU A 193 -19.95 3.05 -7.54
C GLU A 193 -21.37 3.39 -7.99
N GLY A 194 -22.37 3.04 -7.19
CA GLY A 194 -23.77 3.32 -7.53
C GLY A 194 -24.07 4.81 -7.60
N ARG A 195 -23.52 5.62 -6.69
CA ARG A 195 -23.69 7.07 -6.69
C ARG A 195 -23.02 7.71 -7.90
N VAL A 196 -21.79 7.29 -8.20
CA VAL A 196 -21.05 7.83 -9.35
C VAL A 196 -21.73 7.44 -10.65
N LEU A 197 -22.16 6.18 -10.80
CA LEU A 197 -22.90 5.71 -11.97
C LEU A 197 -24.18 6.52 -12.18
N LYS A 198 -24.98 6.69 -11.12
CA LYS A 198 -26.18 7.52 -11.19
C LYS A 198 -25.87 8.94 -11.66
N SER A 199 -24.82 9.56 -11.11
CA SER A 199 -24.44 10.93 -11.49
C SER A 199 -23.98 11.03 -12.94
N VAL A 200 -23.28 10.00 -13.47
CA VAL A 200 -22.89 9.91 -14.89
C VAL A 200 -24.12 9.83 -15.79
N LEU A 201 -25.10 8.98 -15.43
CA LEU A 201 -26.35 8.83 -16.19
C LEU A 201 -27.20 10.09 -16.16
N ASP A 202 -27.36 10.71 -15.00
CA ASP A 202 -28.15 11.94 -14.83
C ASP A 202 -27.54 13.13 -15.60
N ALA A 203 -26.21 13.24 -15.62
CA ALA A 203 -25.49 14.34 -16.25
C ALA A 203 -25.25 14.14 -17.76
N GLY A 204 -25.36 12.91 -18.27
CA GLY A 204 -25.04 12.57 -19.66
C GLY A 204 -23.58 12.79 -20.03
N THR A 205 -22.68 12.89 -19.05
CA THR A 205 -21.25 13.10 -19.22
C THR A 205 -20.44 12.20 -18.31
N ARG A 206 -19.21 11.90 -18.74
CA ARG A 206 -18.21 11.15 -17.93
C ARG A 206 -17.17 12.06 -17.28
N ASN A 207 -17.25 13.37 -17.53
CA ASN A 207 -16.34 14.32 -16.91
C ASN A 207 -16.65 14.45 -15.42
N VAL A 208 -15.80 13.87 -14.58
CA VAL A 208 -15.98 13.83 -13.12
C VAL A 208 -16.20 15.22 -12.49
N TRP A 209 -15.69 16.27 -13.13
CA TRP A 209 -15.80 17.66 -12.66
C TRP A 209 -17.16 18.31 -12.94
N GLU A 210 -17.94 17.71 -13.83
CA GLU A 210 -19.28 18.15 -14.20
C GLU A 210 -20.37 17.33 -13.49
N LEU A 211 -19.98 16.23 -12.83
CA LEU A 211 -20.90 15.36 -12.12
C LEU A 211 -21.43 16.00 -10.84
N SER A 212 -22.69 15.71 -10.52
CA SER A 212 -23.32 16.09 -9.25
C SER A 212 -22.85 15.16 -8.11
N LEU A 213 -21.57 15.25 -7.76
CA LEU A 213 -20.95 14.49 -6.69
C LEU A 213 -20.82 15.35 -5.42
N PRO A 214 -20.75 14.71 -4.22
CA PRO A 214 -20.44 15.41 -2.98
C PRO A 214 -19.15 16.24 -3.12
N THR A 215 -19.11 17.39 -2.48
CA THR A 215 -17.90 18.23 -2.47
C THR A 215 -16.68 17.48 -1.93
N GLU A 216 -16.88 16.65 -0.91
CA GLU A 216 -15.84 15.76 -0.38
C GLU A 216 -15.23 14.88 -1.48
N THR A 217 -16.06 14.24 -2.30
CA THR A 217 -15.60 13.35 -3.38
C THR A 217 -14.84 14.12 -4.45
N ARG A 218 -15.30 15.31 -4.85
CA ARG A 218 -14.56 16.15 -5.80
C ARG A 218 -13.21 16.59 -5.25
N LEU A 219 -13.15 16.98 -3.98
CA LEU A 219 -11.91 17.34 -3.29
C LEU A 219 -10.99 16.13 -3.12
N TYR A 220 -11.54 14.94 -2.87
CA TYR A 220 -10.77 13.70 -2.79
C TYR A 220 -10.03 13.39 -4.10
N VAL A 221 -10.75 13.41 -5.23
CA VAL A 221 -10.14 13.19 -6.55
C VAL A 221 -9.10 14.26 -6.84
N ALA A 222 -9.42 15.55 -6.61
CA ALA A 222 -8.49 16.65 -6.81
C ALA A 222 -7.23 16.52 -5.93
N ARG A 223 -7.40 16.10 -4.68
CA ARG A 223 -6.30 15.89 -3.72
C ARG A 223 -5.39 14.77 -4.15
N PHE A 224 -5.93 13.67 -4.64
CA PHE A 224 -5.12 12.56 -5.14
C PHE A 224 -4.30 12.97 -6.37
N ILE A 225 -4.90 13.72 -7.29
CA ILE A 225 -4.18 14.27 -8.45
C ILE A 225 -3.09 15.24 -8.00
N ALA A 226 -3.40 16.17 -7.10
CA ALA A 226 -2.45 17.13 -6.55
C ALA A 226 -1.27 16.41 -5.88
N LEU A 227 -1.54 15.43 -5.01
CA LEU A 227 -0.51 14.61 -4.39
C LEU A 227 0.35 13.91 -5.45
N SER A 228 -0.29 13.31 -6.47
CA SER A 228 0.41 12.63 -7.56
C SER A 228 1.35 13.57 -8.31
N GLN A 229 0.91 14.79 -8.62
CA GLN A 229 1.72 15.80 -9.30
C GLN A 229 2.88 16.31 -8.44
N LEU A 230 2.65 16.50 -7.13
CA LEU A 230 3.70 16.91 -6.19
C LEU A 230 4.79 15.85 -6.06
N LEU A 231 4.40 14.59 -5.88
CA LEU A 231 5.34 13.49 -5.71
C LEU A 231 6.05 13.12 -7.02
N ALA A 232 5.41 13.31 -8.17
CA ALA A 232 6.06 13.17 -9.46
C ALA A 232 7.17 14.20 -9.70
N ARG A 233 7.09 15.34 -9.02
CA ARG A 233 8.09 16.41 -9.03
C ARG A 233 8.69 16.60 -7.63
N ALA A 234 8.92 15.48 -6.93
CA ALA A 234 9.32 15.47 -5.52
C ALA A 234 10.53 16.37 -5.24
N GLU A 235 11.55 16.35 -6.10
CA GLU A 235 12.74 17.18 -5.98
C GLU A 235 12.40 18.67 -6.02
N GLN A 236 11.56 19.10 -6.98
CA GLN A 236 11.14 20.49 -7.12
C GLN A 236 10.42 21.01 -5.85
N TYR A 237 9.64 20.14 -5.22
CA TYR A 237 8.87 20.47 -4.01
C TYR A 237 9.54 20.02 -2.71
N GLN A 238 10.81 19.57 -2.82
CA GLN A 238 11.63 19.15 -1.68
C GLN A 238 11.02 18.01 -0.87
N PHE A 239 10.35 17.05 -1.56
CA PHE A 239 9.92 15.80 -0.97
C PHE A 239 11.01 14.74 -1.12
N VAL A 240 11.24 14.01 -0.05
CA VAL A 240 12.09 12.81 -0.05
C VAL A 240 11.18 11.60 -0.17
N LEU A 241 11.23 10.95 -1.32
CA LEU A 241 10.47 9.72 -1.57
C LEU A 241 11.17 8.50 -0.98
N PRO A 242 10.44 7.42 -0.70
CA PRO A 242 11.03 6.17 -0.26
C PRO A 242 12.13 5.71 -1.22
N SER A 243 13.35 5.54 -0.71
CA SER A 243 14.44 4.98 -1.49
C SER A 243 14.23 3.46 -1.66
N TRP A 244 14.61 2.94 -2.82
CA TRP A 244 14.52 1.50 -3.14
C TRP A 244 15.77 0.73 -2.69
N GLN A 245 16.61 1.31 -1.86
CA GLN A 245 17.79 0.63 -1.33
C GLN A 245 17.37 -0.53 -0.41
N GLU A 246 18.08 -1.64 -0.53
CA GLU A 246 17.87 -2.83 0.30
C GLU A 246 18.12 -2.50 1.77
N GLY A 247 17.24 -2.94 2.65
CA GLY A 247 17.51 -2.86 4.10
C GLY A 247 16.25 -3.01 4.95
N GLU A 248 15.26 -2.17 4.81
CA GLU A 248 14.06 -2.15 5.66
C GLU A 248 12.79 -2.53 4.90
N ASN A 249 12.79 -3.70 4.27
CA ASN A 249 11.59 -4.18 3.60
C ASN A 249 10.69 -4.93 4.57
N LEU A 250 9.40 -4.59 4.54
CA LEU A 250 8.40 -5.41 5.21
C LEU A 250 8.40 -6.80 4.60
N GLN A 251 8.39 -7.78 5.49
CA GLN A 251 8.21 -9.18 5.13
C GLN A 251 6.78 -9.57 5.46
N VAL A 252 6.18 -10.35 4.58
CA VAL A 252 4.85 -10.92 4.80
C VAL A 252 4.99 -12.43 4.70
N ILE A 253 4.66 -13.11 5.78
CA ILE A 253 4.57 -14.56 5.79
C ILE A 253 3.12 -14.96 5.94
N ARG A 254 2.72 -16.09 5.34
CA ARG A 254 1.38 -16.67 5.51
C ARG A 254 1.51 -17.95 6.32
N GLN A 255 0.72 -18.06 7.37
CA GLN A 255 0.62 -19.28 8.18
C GLN A 255 -0.49 -20.17 7.63
N PRO A 256 -0.19 -21.41 7.18
CA PRO A 256 -1.16 -22.21 6.43
C PRO A 256 -2.29 -22.80 7.30
N ASN A 257 -2.02 -23.20 8.55
CA ASN A 257 -2.91 -24.08 9.30
C ASN A 257 -3.59 -23.50 10.53
N SER A 258 -2.97 -22.60 11.23
CA SER A 258 -3.58 -21.88 12.35
C SER A 258 -2.97 -20.51 12.44
N CYS A 259 -3.81 -19.54 12.60
CA CYS A 259 -3.33 -18.19 12.72
C CYS A 259 -3.26 -17.83 14.19
N SER A 260 -2.06 -17.78 14.70
CA SER A 260 -1.76 -17.23 16.01
C SER A 260 -0.57 -16.29 15.89
N LEU A 261 -0.84 -15.01 16.11
CA LEU A 261 0.23 -14.01 16.15
C LEU A 261 1.16 -14.27 17.33
N LEU A 262 0.60 -14.75 18.44
CA LEU A 262 1.36 -15.09 19.65
C LEU A 262 2.34 -16.23 19.38
N ASP A 263 1.86 -17.35 18.80
CA ASP A 263 2.72 -18.50 18.52
C ASP A 263 3.83 -18.14 17.55
N TRP A 264 3.51 -17.34 16.54
CA TRP A 264 4.53 -16.83 15.61
C TRP A 264 5.57 -15.95 16.32
N ALA A 265 5.12 -14.99 17.15
CA ALA A 265 6.00 -14.08 17.86
C ALA A 265 6.93 -14.85 18.82
N MET A 266 6.38 -15.83 19.54
CA MET A 266 7.16 -16.72 20.42
C MET A 266 8.20 -17.54 19.63
N ALA A 267 7.79 -18.16 18.53
CA ALA A 267 8.68 -18.97 17.70
C ALA A 267 9.80 -18.15 17.04
N LYS A 268 9.57 -16.87 16.77
CA LYS A 268 10.55 -15.95 16.17
C LYS A 268 11.32 -15.11 17.20
N GLY A 269 10.97 -15.18 18.48
CA GLY A 269 11.58 -14.35 19.53
C GLY A 269 11.26 -12.86 19.37
N VAL A 270 10.13 -12.53 18.74
CA VAL A 270 9.66 -11.15 18.56
C VAL A 270 8.77 -10.76 19.74
N ALA A 271 9.00 -9.57 20.28
CA ALA A 271 8.16 -9.06 21.38
C ALA A 271 6.72 -8.81 20.88
N MET A 272 5.70 -9.15 21.69
CA MET A 272 4.31 -9.05 21.28
C MET A 272 3.87 -7.62 20.93
N ASN A 273 4.35 -6.61 21.65
CA ASN A 273 4.07 -5.20 21.34
C ASN A 273 4.56 -4.81 19.94
N GLU A 274 5.67 -5.36 19.51
CA GLU A 274 6.21 -5.15 18.17
C GLU A 274 5.43 -5.96 17.12
N ALA A 275 5.15 -7.23 17.38
CA ALA A 275 4.32 -8.06 16.51
C ALA A 275 2.95 -7.41 16.29
N SER A 276 2.28 -6.95 17.34
CA SER A 276 0.97 -6.29 17.27
C SER A 276 1.00 -4.95 16.54
N ARG A 277 2.09 -4.20 16.65
CA ARG A 277 2.25 -2.92 15.96
C ARG A 277 2.10 -3.04 14.44
N TRP A 278 2.64 -4.11 13.85
CA TRP A 278 2.55 -4.38 12.42
C TRP A 278 1.31 -5.19 12.02
N ASN A 279 0.61 -5.76 13.00
CA ASN A 279 -0.49 -6.68 12.77
C ASN A 279 -1.74 -6.35 13.62
N PRO A 280 -2.28 -5.12 13.55
CA PRO A 280 -3.44 -4.73 14.36
C PRO A 280 -4.75 -5.43 13.94
N ALA A 281 -4.75 -6.18 12.85
CA ALA A 281 -5.85 -7.07 12.48
C ALA A 281 -6.14 -8.13 13.57
N TRP A 282 -5.12 -8.50 14.34
CA TRP A 282 -5.20 -9.42 15.44
C TRP A 282 -5.62 -8.68 16.71
N GLN A 283 -6.93 -8.51 16.90
CA GLN A 283 -7.52 -7.89 18.10
C GLN A 283 -7.39 -8.81 19.32
N LEU A 284 -7.39 -10.12 19.09
CA LEU A 284 -7.00 -11.14 20.04
C LEU A 284 -5.79 -11.90 19.49
N PRO A 285 -4.74 -12.12 20.30
CA PRO A 285 -3.51 -12.79 19.84
C PRO A 285 -3.74 -14.19 19.23
N ASN A 286 -4.81 -14.87 19.67
CA ASN A 286 -5.19 -16.22 19.26
C ASN A 286 -6.59 -16.24 18.61
N ALA A 287 -6.87 -15.40 17.63
CA ALA A 287 -8.14 -15.47 16.92
C ALA A 287 -8.35 -16.85 16.29
N LEU A 288 -9.46 -17.48 16.60
CA LEU A 288 -9.81 -18.81 16.12
C LEU A 288 -10.50 -18.73 14.73
N GLY A 289 -10.27 -19.73 13.90
CA GLY A 289 -10.99 -19.89 12.61
C GLY A 289 -10.42 -19.10 11.43
N VAL A 290 -9.39 -18.29 11.63
CA VAL A 290 -8.71 -17.60 10.52
C VAL A 290 -7.60 -18.51 9.98
N THR A 291 -7.65 -18.86 8.70
CA THR A 291 -6.63 -19.66 8.03
C THR A 291 -5.86 -18.82 7.03
N ASN A 292 -4.63 -19.22 6.71
CA ASN A 292 -3.77 -18.56 5.72
C ASN A 292 -3.56 -17.06 5.99
N CYS A 293 -3.39 -16.69 7.27
CA CYS A 293 -3.24 -15.30 7.69
C CYS A 293 -1.87 -14.74 7.36
N PRO A 294 -1.80 -13.55 6.78
CA PRO A 294 -0.55 -12.85 6.63
C PRO A 294 -0.11 -12.24 7.97
N ILE A 295 1.16 -12.46 8.31
CA ILE A 295 1.85 -11.77 9.41
C ILE A 295 2.92 -10.87 8.79
N VAL A 296 2.90 -9.61 9.18
CA VAL A 296 3.82 -8.58 8.73
C VAL A 296 4.90 -8.36 9.79
N TYR A 297 6.14 -8.23 9.36
CA TYR A 297 7.26 -7.86 10.23
C TYR A 297 8.34 -7.11 9.45
N SER A 298 9.17 -6.35 10.15
CA SER A 298 10.32 -5.66 9.56
C SER A 298 11.61 -6.47 9.81
N ARG A 299 12.46 -6.62 8.79
CA ARG A 299 13.75 -7.30 8.94
C ARG A 299 14.75 -6.57 9.83
N GLY A 300 14.57 -5.28 10.06
CA GLY A 300 15.45 -4.45 10.90
C GLY A 300 15.24 -4.67 12.39
N THR A 301 14.20 -5.39 12.79
CA THR A 301 13.95 -5.72 14.19
C THR A 301 14.74 -6.97 14.56
N SER A 302 15.90 -6.78 15.15
CA SER A 302 16.62 -7.88 15.80
C SER A 302 15.69 -8.48 16.86
N PRO A 303 15.50 -9.81 16.87
CA PRO A 303 14.73 -10.44 17.93
C PRO A 303 15.38 -10.08 19.26
N THR A 304 14.67 -9.32 20.08
CA THR A 304 15.08 -9.17 21.48
C THR A 304 14.92 -10.56 22.09
N PRO A 305 15.98 -11.21 22.59
CA PRO A 305 15.84 -12.56 23.14
C PRO A 305 14.81 -12.49 24.27
N VAL A 306 13.66 -13.14 24.07
CA VAL A 306 12.72 -13.34 25.17
C VAL A 306 13.43 -14.21 26.18
N THR A 307 13.80 -13.65 27.31
CA THR A 307 14.49 -14.41 28.37
C THR A 307 13.63 -15.60 28.76
N LYS A 308 14.24 -16.77 29.13
CA LYS A 308 13.49 -17.92 29.64
C LYS A 308 12.46 -17.54 30.70
N LYS A 309 12.76 -16.52 31.51
CA LYS A 309 11.86 -15.97 32.54
C LYS A 309 10.64 -15.29 31.91
N GLY A 310 10.78 -14.59 30.80
CA GLY A 310 9.67 -13.99 30.04
C GLY A 310 8.77 -15.04 29.38
N GLN A 311 9.35 -16.13 28.86
CA GLN A 311 8.57 -17.26 28.31
C GLN A 311 7.76 -17.97 29.40
N ILE A 312 8.33 -18.18 30.59
CA ILE A 312 7.62 -18.80 31.72
C ILE A 312 6.49 -17.90 32.23
N LEU A 313 6.71 -16.59 32.29
CA LEU A 313 5.67 -15.64 32.71
C LEU A 313 4.54 -15.57 31.68
N LEU A 314 4.84 -15.61 30.39
CA LEU A 314 3.86 -15.62 29.33
C LEU A 314 3.04 -16.92 29.29
N GLN A 315 3.71 -18.09 29.45
CA GLN A 315 3.04 -19.39 29.59
C GLN A 315 2.13 -19.44 30.82
N LYS A 316 2.56 -18.86 31.96
CA LYS A 316 1.71 -18.75 33.14
C LYS A 316 0.51 -17.86 32.93
N ALA A 317 0.65 -16.72 32.21
CA ALA A 317 -0.48 -15.84 31.88
C ALA A 317 -1.50 -16.56 31.00
N ILE A 318 -1.07 -17.31 30.00
CA ILE A 318 -1.94 -18.11 29.11
C ILE A 318 -2.65 -19.22 29.88
N SER A 319 -1.94 -19.88 30.81
CA SER A 319 -2.51 -20.93 31.66
C SER A 319 -3.54 -20.39 32.65
N LEU A 320 -3.43 -19.12 33.05
CA LEU A 320 -4.37 -18.45 33.94
C LEU A 320 -5.64 -17.98 33.20
N GLU A 321 -5.57 -17.63 31.93
CA GLU A 321 -6.77 -17.34 31.11
C GLU A 321 -7.63 -18.59 30.84
N SER A 322 -7.03 -19.78 30.89
CA SER A 322 -7.75 -21.04 30.74
C SER A 322 -8.47 -21.49 32.03
N LEU A 323 -8.16 -20.91 33.18
CA LEU A 323 -8.85 -21.10 34.45
C LEU A 323 -9.87 -19.97 34.59
N HIS A 324 -11.18 -20.31 34.50
CA HIS A 324 -12.33 -19.41 34.67
C HIS A 324 -12.43 -18.87 36.12
N ASP A 325 -11.43 -18.12 36.58
CA ASP A 325 -11.47 -17.43 37.87
C ASP A 325 -11.75 -15.94 37.66
N PRO A 326 -12.95 -15.44 38.03
CA PRO A 326 -13.35 -14.05 37.86
C PRO A 326 -12.44 -13.03 38.60
N LEU A 327 -11.73 -13.44 39.64
CA LEU A 327 -10.87 -12.57 40.46
C LEU A 327 -9.54 -12.29 39.76
N LEU A 328 -9.04 -13.21 38.94
CA LEU A 328 -7.81 -13.02 38.14
C LEU A 328 -8.05 -12.21 36.86
N LEU A 329 -9.28 -12.22 36.32
CA LEU A 329 -9.69 -11.35 35.22
C LEU A 329 -9.59 -9.86 35.59
N HIS A 330 -9.76 -9.50 36.87
CA HIS A 330 -9.64 -8.11 37.34
C HIS A 330 -8.17 -7.63 37.39
N ALA A 331 -7.23 -8.51 37.69
CA ALA A 331 -5.80 -8.16 37.72
C ALA A 331 -5.20 -8.05 36.31
N ALA A 332 -5.68 -8.84 35.34
CA ALA A 332 -5.30 -8.74 33.94
C ALA A 332 -5.90 -7.51 33.21
N ARG A 333 -7.06 -7.00 33.70
CA ARG A 333 -7.68 -5.77 33.19
C ARG A 333 -6.94 -4.49 33.54
N GLY A 334 -5.96 -4.54 34.43
CA GLY A 334 -5.03 -3.42 34.71
C GLY A 334 -4.01 -3.14 33.60
N LEU A 335 -3.84 -4.08 32.67
CA LEU A 335 -3.13 -3.84 31.40
C LEU A 335 -4.19 -3.49 30.36
N ASP A 336 -4.54 -2.22 30.32
CA ASP A 336 -5.55 -1.68 29.39
C ASP A 336 -5.15 -1.89 27.91
N MET A 337 -5.39 -3.09 27.41
CA MET A 337 -5.28 -3.45 25.99
C MET A 337 -6.55 -3.08 25.20
N SER A 338 -7.53 -2.42 25.82
CA SER A 338 -8.84 -2.08 25.26
C SER A 338 -8.86 -0.77 24.46
N ARG A 339 -7.73 -0.12 24.28
CA ARG A 339 -7.63 1.01 23.33
C ARG A 339 -7.54 0.51 21.89
N GLY A 340 -8.56 -0.26 21.55
CA GLY A 340 -8.94 -0.57 20.20
C GLY A 340 -9.04 0.67 19.32
N ALA A 341 -9.24 0.46 18.08
CA ALA A 341 -9.44 1.40 17.00
C ALA A 341 -9.79 2.84 17.44
N ILE A 342 -8.91 3.78 17.15
CA ILE A 342 -9.13 5.19 17.42
C ILE A 342 -10.13 5.72 16.38
N ARG A 343 -11.28 6.23 16.84
CA ARG A 343 -12.25 6.89 15.95
C ARG A 343 -11.63 8.16 15.35
N LEU A 344 -11.78 8.35 14.05
CA LEU A 344 -11.25 9.52 13.34
C LEU A 344 -11.84 10.86 13.84
N GLU A 345 -13.02 10.85 14.46
CA GLU A 345 -13.66 12.06 15.03
C GLU A 345 -12.95 12.61 16.25
N SER A 346 -12.26 11.76 17.02
CA SER A 346 -11.52 12.17 18.23
C SER A 346 -10.07 12.50 17.96
N LEU A 347 -9.62 12.35 16.71
CA LEU A 347 -8.26 12.65 16.29
C LEU A 347 -8.25 13.90 15.43
N PRO A 348 -7.23 14.75 15.56
CA PRO A 348 -6.99 15.74 14.53
C PRO A 348 -6.86 15.02 13.19
N ASP A 349 -7.49 15.58 12.15
CA ASP A 349 -7.35 15.13 10.77
C ASP A 349 -5.90 14.68 10.50
N PRO A 350 -5.66 13.44 10.08
CA PRO A 350 -4.30 12.90 9.97
C PRO A 350 -3.38 13.69 9.04
N LEU A 351 -3.96 14.50 8.17
CA LEU A 351 -3.25 15.47 7.33
C LEU A 351 -3.59 16.92 7.69
N GLY A 352 -4.37 17.17 8.76
CA GLY A 352 -4.87 18.50 9.09
C GLY A 352 -5.92 18.99 8.08
N LEU A 353 -6.62 18.08 7.43
CA LEU A 353 -7.36 18.34 6.18
C LEU A 353 -8.85 18.68 6.40
N GLY A 354 -9.28 18.89 7.64
CA GLY A 354 -10.54 19.55 8.01
C GLY A 354 -11.81 18.99 7.35
N THR A 355 -11.96 17.67 7.25
CA THR A 355 -13.20 17.06 6.74
C THR A 355 -14.08 16.56 7.88
N LYS A 356 -15.01 17.38 8.35
CA LYS A 356 -16.19 16.87 9.05
C LYS A 356 -17.05 16.15 8.01
N ARG A 357 -17.13 14.82 8.09
CA ARG A 357 -18.14 14.08 7.30
C ARG A 357 -19.53 14.48 7.81
N PRO A 358 -20.43 14.99 6.97
CA PRO A 358 -21.81 15.15 7.40
C PRO A 358 -22.41 13.79 7.68
N LEU A 359 -23.10 13.68 8.83
CA LEU A 359 -23.93 12.54 9.18
C LEU A 359 -24.94 12.29 8.04
N LEU A 360 -24.82 11.21 7.32
CA LEU A 360 -25.90 10.69 6.51
C LEU A 360 -26.91 10.07 7.49
N THR A 361 -27.96 10.80 7.79
CA THR A 361 -29.21 10.23 8.31
C THR A 361 -29.87 9.38 7.22
N PRO A 362 -30.63 8.34 7.60
CA PRO A 362 -31.09 7.24 6.73
C PRO A 362 -31.90 7.68 5.52
#